data_9043cd5e9a5789eea95621718b23bd2e
#
_entry.id   9043cd5e9a5789eea95621718b23bd2e
#
_cell.length_a   1.000
_cell.length_b   1.000
_cell.length_c   1.000
_cell.angle_alpha   90.00
_cell.angle_beta   90.00
_cell.angle_gamma   90.00
#
_symmetry.space_group_name_H-M   'P 1'
#
loop_
_entity.id
_entity.type
_entity.pdbx_description
1 polymer ?
#
loop_
_entity_poly.entity_id
_entity_poly.type
_entity_poly.pdbx_seq_one_letter_code
_entity_poly.pdbx_strand_id
1 'polypeptide(L)'
;MENTANDNQKHLNSSSAWVMVSLMMVAYIFSFVDRYILGLLIEPIKADLNLTDTQIGLLLGPAFAIFYATMGLPLGYMADRFKRTTIVSIGIFVWSLATAASGFAQKFWHLFIARMMVGVGEATLSPCALSIINDSFPAEKRGRPIGLYTTGMSIGPACAYLAGAAVLTWTNSAGLINIPVLGDMAPWQLAF
;
A
#
# COMPACT_ATOMS: atom_id res chain seq x y z
N MET A 1 8.44 0.56 45.43
CA MET A 1 7.01 0.59 45.01
C MET A 1 6.67 1.80 44.13
N GLU A 2 7.60 2.70 43.89
CA GLU A 2 7.38 3.96 43.09
C GLU A 2 7.65 3.82 41.57
N ASN A 3 8.24 2.70 41.18
CA ASN A 3 8.63 2.49 39.78
C ASN A 3 7.53 1.84 38.86
N THR A 4 6.50 1.28 39.50
CA THR A 4 5.38 0.63 38.76
C THR A 4 4.30 1.61 38.31
N ALA A 5 4.19 2.79 38.94
CA ALA A 5 3.22 3.82 38.54
C ALA A 5 3.68 4.61 37.29
N ASN A 6 4.99 4.72 37.05
CA ASN A 6 5.56 5.48 35.96
C ASN A 6 5.61 4.68 34.63
N ASP A 7 5.59 3.37 34.71
CA ASP A 7 5.56 2.49 33.52
C ASP A 7 4.16 2.42 32.88
N ASN A 8 3.11 2.65 33.67
CA ASN A 8 1.72 2.66 33.17
C ASN A 8 1.34 3.94 32.39
N GLN A 9 2.13 5.02 32.47
CA GLN A 9 1.84 6.28 31.74
C GLN A 9 2.41 6.28 30.31
N LYS A 10 3.26 5.35 29.93
CA LYS A 10 3.82 5.23 28.56
C LYS A 10 2.92 4.51 27.57
N HIS A 11 1.93 3.78 28.06
CA HIS A 11 0.99 3.11 27.16
C HIS A 11 -0.13 4.06 26.76
N LEU A 12 -0.33 4.27 25.46
CA LEU A 12 -1.53 4.94 24.93
C LEU A 12 -2.78 4.36 25.60
N ASN A 13 -3.81 5.19 25.87
CA ASN A 13 -5.10 4.68 26.31
C ASN A 13 -5.47 3.47 25.45
N SER A 14 -5.89 2.36 26.06
CA SER A 14 -6.12 1.07 25.39
C SER A 14 -6.94 1.23 24.09
N SER A 15 -7.97 2.09 24.10
CA SER A 15 -8.80 2.39 22.92
C SER A 15 -8.03 3.06 21.82
N SER A 16 -7.17 4.05 22.10
CA SER A 16 -6.36 4.74 21.09
C SER A 16 -5.34 3.82 20.43
N ALA A 17 -4.75 2.89 21.21
CA ALA A 17 -3.82 1.90 20.70
C ALA A 17 -4.51 0.94 19.70
N TRP A 18 -5.72 0.47 20.02
CA TRP A 18 -6.48 -0.40 19.12
C TRP A 18 -6.95 0.31 17.85
N VAL A 19 -7.37 1.57 17.95
CA VAL A 19 -7.69 2.41 16.78
C VAL A 19 -6.48 2.52 15.86
N MET A 20 -5.27 2.78 16.42
CA MET A 20 -4.04 2.86 15.63
C MET A 20 -3.75 1.55 14.90
N VAL A 21 -3.84 0.40 15.58
CA VAL A 21 -3.65 -0.91 14.96
C VAL A 21 -4.65 -1.16 13.83
N SER A 22 -5.92 -0.81 14.04
CA SER A 22 -6.96 -0.95 13.00
C SER A 22 -6.69 -0.08 11.78
N LEU A 23 -6.24 1.16 11.98
CA LEU A 23 -5.83 2.04 10.88
C LEU A 23 -4.62 1.47 10.12
N MET A 24 -3.63 0.91 10.82
CA MET A 24 -2.48 0.27 10.18
C MET A 24 -2.90 -1.00 9.41
N MET A 25 -3.85 -1.78 9.94
CA MET A 25 -4.42 -2.93 9.23
C MET A 25 -5.14 -2.49 7.94
N VAL A 26 -5.95 -1.44 8.01
CA VAL A 26 -6.63 -0.89 6.82
C VAL A 26 -5.62 -0.41 5.78
N ALA A 27 -4.58 0.34 6.20
CA ALA A 27 -3.49 0.74 5.31
C ALA A 27 -2.80 -0.48 4.68
N TYR A 28 -2.62 -1.57 5.45
CA TYR A 28 -2.02 -2.81 4.95
C TYR A 28 -2.91 -3.53 3.94
N ILE A 29 -4.24 -3.52 4.14
CA ILE A 29 -5.19 -4.03 3.15
C ILE A 29 -5.05 -3.27 1.83
N PHE A 30 -5.04 -1.92 1.86
CA PHE A 30 -4.88 -1.11 0.65
C PHE A 30 -3.54 -1.35 -0.05
N SER A 31 -2.44 -1.51 0.70
CA SER A 31 -1.13 -1.86 0.14
C SER A 31 -1.19 -3.17 -0.66
N PHE A 32 -1.90 -4.19 -0.17
CA PHE A 32 -2.10 -5.42 -0.93
C PHE A 32 -3.05 -5.25 -2.12
N VAL A 33 -4.11 -4.45 -1.99
CA VAL A 33 -5.00 -4.14 -3.12
C VAL A 33 -4.20 -3.52 -4.27
N ASP A 34 -3.36 -2.53 -4.00
CA ASP A 34 -2.49 -1.87 -5.00
C ASP A 34 -1.55 -2.84 -5.72
N ARG A 35 -1.02 -3.83 -4.99
CA ARG A 35 -0.13 -4.85 -5.59
C ARG A 35 -0.87 -5.78 -6.52
N TYR A 36 -2.03 -6.27 -6.11
CA TYR A 36 -2.77 -7.30 -6.85
C TYR A 36 -3.61 -6.72 -7.98
N ILE A 37 -4.13 -5.48 -7.87
CA ILE A 37 -5.00 -4.89 -8.88
C ILE A 37 -4.27 -4.70 -10.22
N LEU A 38 -2.99 -4.33 -10.19
CA LEU A 38 -2.18 -4.22 -11.41
C LEU A 38 -2.12 -5.55 -12.17
N GLY A 39 -1.86 -6.66 -11.43
CA GLY A 39 -1.81 -7.99 -12.02
C GLY A 39 -3.12 -8.40 -12.68
N LEU A 40 -4.25 -8.01 -12.10
CA LEU A 40 -5.58 -8.29 -12.65
C LEU A 40 -5.89 -7.45 -13.89
N LEU A 41 -5.35 -6.23 -13.97
CA LEU A 41 -5.56 -5.31 -15.09
C LEU A 41 -4.47 -5.41 -16.17
N ILE A 42 -3.58 -6.41 -16.08
CA ILE A 42 -2.40 -6.48 -16.94
C ILE A 42 -2.74 -6.62 -18.42
N GLU A 43 -3.77 -7.42 -18.76
CA GLU A 43 -4.18 -7.63 -20.14
C GLU A 43 -4.70 -6.36 -20.81
N PRO A 44 -5.67 -5.60 -20.21
CA PRO A 44 -6.08 -4.32 -20.78
C PRO A 44 -4.95 -3.29 -20.84
N ILE A 45 -4.06 -3.23 -19.85
CA ILE A 45 -2.89 -2.33 -19.85
C ILE A 45 -1.92 -2.70 -20.98
N LYS A 46 -1.64 -4.00 -21.16
CA LYS A 46 -0.77 -4.51 -22.21
C LYS A 46 -1.29 -4.16 -23.59
N ALA A 47 -2.60 -4.34 -23.81
CA ALA A 47 -3.23 -4.04 -25.08
C ALA A 47 -3.23 -2.53 -25.40
N ASP A 48 -3.55 -1.69 -24.42
CA ASP A 48 -3.67 -0.24 -24.59
C ASP A 48 -2.30 0.43 -24.80
N LEU A 49 -1.30 0.06 -24.00
CA LEU A 49 0.05 0.64 -24.06
C LEU A 49 1.01 -0.12 -24.98
N ASN A 50 0.56 -1.19 -25.67
CA ASN A 50 1.35 -2.05 -26.54
C ASN A 50 2.64 -2.58 -25.87
N LEU A 51 2.50 -3.11 -24.63
CA LEU A 51 3.65 -3.55 -23.85
C LEU A 51 4.09 -4.98 -24.23
N THR A 52 5.40 -5.21 -24.18
CA THR A 52 5.98 -6.54 -24.32
C THR A 52 5.85 -7.36 -23.03
N ASP A 53 5.93 -8.69 -23.11
CA ASP A 53 5.90 -9.57 -21.93
C ASP A 53 7.04 -9.29 -20.96
N THR A 54 8.21 -8.89 -21.46
CA THR A 54 9.35 -8.48 -20.63
C THR A 54 9.02 -7.22 -19.82
N GLN A 55 8.39 -6.21 -20.44
CA GLN A 55 7.96 -4.99 -19.76
C GLN A 55 6.91 -5.29 -18.68
N ILE A 56 5.97 -6.17 -18.98
CA ILE A 56 4.99 -6.66 -18.02
C ILE A 56 5.68 -7.34 -16.82
N GLY A 57 6.61 -8.26 -17.09
CA GLY A 57 7.38 -8.92 -16.03
C GLY A 57 8.14 -7.92 -15.14
N LEU A 58 8.70 -6.86 -15.72
CA LEU A 58 9.37 -5.78 -14.97
C LEU A 58 8.39 -5.00 -14.08
N LEU A 59 7.18 -4.71 -14.57
CA LEU A 59 6.15 -3.98 -13.80
C LEU A 59 5.60 -4.77 -12.63
N LEU A 60 5.35 -6.09 -12.84
CA LEU A 60 4.76 -6.95 -11.81
C LEU A 60 5.72 -7.30 -10.67
N GLY A 61 7.00 -7.35 -10.93
CA GLY A 61 8.01 -7.77 -9.95
C GLY A 61 9.06 -6.69 -9.64
N PRO A 62 10.10 -6.57 -10.47
CA PRO A 62 11.28 -5.76 -10.14
C PRO A 62 11.00 -4.28 -9.87
N ALA A 63 10.07 -3.66 -10.60
CA ALA A 63 9.74 -2.24 -10.44
C ALA A 63 9.28 -1.90 -9.01
N PHE A 64 8.55 -2.79 -8.38
CA PHE A 64 8.12 -2.65 -6.99
C PHE A 64 9.12 -3.26 -6.02
N ALA A 65 9.51 -4.54 -6.22
CA ALA A 65 10.20 -5.34 -5.23
C ALA A 65 11.59 -4.81 -4.88
N ILE A 66 12.35 -4.32 -5.87
CA ILE A 66 13.70 -3.79 -5.65
C ILE A 66 13.63 -2.55 -4.75
N PHE A 67 12.73 -1.62 -5.04
CA PHE A 67 12.62 -0.38 -4.28
C PHE A 67 12.00 -0.60 -2.91
N TYR A 68 11.02 -1.48 -2.79
CA TYR A 68 10.47 -1.91 -1.50
C TYR A 68 11.55 -2.53 -0.60
N ALA A 69 12.36 -3.45 -1.12
CA ALA A 69 13.39 -4.13 -0.35
C ALA A 69 14.56 -3.20 0.01
N THR A 70 15.06 -2.40 -0.95
CA THR A 70 16.19 -1.50 -0.71
C THR A 70 15.82 -0.35 0.23
N MET A 71 14.61 0.19 0.13
CA MET A 71 14.15 1.27 0.99
C MET A 71 13.70 0.78 2.37
N GLY A 72 13.36 -0.49 2.53
CA GLY A 72 12.99 -1.07 3.83
C GLY A 72 14.05 -0.86 4.91
N LEU A 73 15.34 -1.00 4.59
CA LEU A 73 16.44 -0.80 5.54
C LEU A 73 16.59 0.66 5.98
N PRO A 74 16.78 1.65 5.07
CA PRO A 74 16.92 3.06 5.49
C PRO A 74 15.65 3.61 6.15
N LEU A 75 14.46 3.19 5.71
CA LEU A 75 13.21 3.62 6.32
C LEU A 75 12.98 2.99 7.70
N GLY A 76 13.40 1.73 7.89
CA GLY A 76 13.45 1.11 9.22
C GLY A 76 14.35 1.89 10.18
N TYR A 77 15.56 2.25 9.75
CA TYR A 77 16.47 3.09 10.53
C TYR A 77 15.90 4.48 10.83
N MET A 78 15.18 5.08 9.88
CA MET A 78 14.48 6.36 10.13
C MET A 78 13.34 6.19 11.14
N ALA A 79 12.60 5.07 11.11
CA ALA A 79 11.53 4.77 12.05
C ALA A 79 12.01 4.71 13.50
N ASP A 80 13.29 4.36 13.74
CA ASP A 80 13.89 4.34 15.06
C ASP A 80 14.29 5.73 15.57
N ARG A 81 14.49 6.71 14.69
CA ARG A 81 14.99 8.05 15.03
C ARG A 81 13.93 9.15 14.97
N PHE A 82 12.92 9.00 14.14
CA PHE A 82 11.88 10.01 13.93
C PHE A 82 10.51 9.51 14.39
N LYS A 83 9.54 10.41 14.41
CA LYS A 83 8.15 10.06 14.74
C LYS A 83 7.60 9.09 13.70
N ARG A 84 7.37 7.84 14.10
CA ARG A 84 6.91 6.74 13.22
C ARG A 84 5.60 7.05 12.52
N THR A 85 4.66 7.72 13.22
CA THR A 85 3.39 8.14 12.63
C THR A 85 3.60 9.11 11.47
N THR A 86 4.57 10.03 11.56
CA THR A 86 4.90 10.96 10.47
C THR A 86 5.49 10.21 9.27
N ILE A 87 6.40 9.25 9.50
CA ILE A 87 7.01 8.45 8.43
C ILE A 87 5.94 7.65 7.68
N VAL A 88 5.05 6.96 8.42
CA VAL A 88 3.93 6.21 7.81
C VAL A 88 3.00 7.14 7.04
N SER A 89 2.65 8.31 7.58
CA SER A 89 1.77 9.25 6.90
C SER A 89 2.37 9.75 5.59
N ILE A 90 3.66 10.09 5.58
CA ILE A 90 4.38 10.47 4.37
C ILE A 90 4.43 9.28 3.39
N GLY A 91 4.71 8.07 3.87
CA GLY A 91 4.69 6.87 3.05
C GLY A 91 3.34 6.63 2.39
N ILE A 92 2.24 6.69 3.16
CA ILE A 92 0.87 6.57 2.65
C ILE A 92 0.60 7.64 1.58
N PHE A 93 0.96 8.89 1.85
CA PHE A 93 0.78 9.97 0.89
C PHE A 93 1.54 9.72 -0.42
N VAL A 94 2.81 9.32 -0.33
CA VAL A 94 3.67 9.06 -1.50
C VAL A 94 3.11 7.92 -2.33
N TRP A 95 2.77 6.77 -1.71
CA TRP A 95 2.26 5.65 -2.51
C TRP A 95 0.87 5.93 -3.06
N SER A 96 -0.03 6.59 -2.32
CA SER A 96 -1.36 6.95 -2.83
C SER A 96 -1.28 7.88 -4.03
N LEU A 97 -0.36 8.87 -3.98
CA LEU A 97 -0.12 9.76 -5.12
C LEU A 97 0.45 8.99 -6.33
N ALA A 98 1.38 8.05 -6.08
CA ALA A 98 1.96 7.23 -7.12
C ALA A 98 0.93 6.27 -7.74
N THR A 99 0.05 5.67 -6.92
CA THR A 99 -1.07 4.85 -7.40
C THR A 99 -2.01 5.68 -8.28
N ALA A 100 -2.44 6.85 -7.82
CA ALA A 100 -3.25 7.75 -8.63
C ALA A 100 -2.55 8.19 -9.93
N ALA A 101 -1.24 8.44 -9.88
CA ALA A 101 -0.44 8.76 -11.06
C ALA A 101 -0.38 7.60 -12.08
N SER A 102 -0.52 6.34 -11.62
CA SER A 102 -0.63 5.17 -12.52
C SER A 102 -1.86 5.25 -13.43
N GLY A 103 -2.96 5.84 -12.97
CA GLY A 103 -4.16 6.08 -13.77
C GLY A 103 -3.97 7.08 -14.92
N PHE A 104 -2.91 7.90 -14.89
CA PHE A 104 -2.57 8.82 -15.97
C PHE A 104 -1.44 8.30 -16.88
N ALA A 105 -1.06 7.05 -16.73
CA ALA A 105 0.04 6.49 -17.49
C ALA A 105 -0.35 6.31 -18.98
N GLN A 106 0.51 6.80 -19.86
CA GLN A 106 0.39 6.68 -21.32
C GLN A 106 1.53 5.88 -21.95
N LYS A 107 2.53 5.49 -21.15
CA LYS A 107 3.72 4.76 -21.59
C LYS A 107 4.22 3.85 -20.46
N PHE A 108 4.98 2.81 -20.83
CA PHE A 108 5.64 1.92 -19.89
C PHE A 108 6.34 2.64 -18.74
N TRP A 109 7.16 3.66 -19.05
CA TRP A 109 7.96 4.36 -18.05
C TRP A 109 7.13 5.11 -17.00
N HIS A 110 5.92 5.58 -17.35
CA HIS A 110 5.02 6.22 -16.37
C HIS A 110 4.59 5.20 -15.31
N LEU A 111 4.15 4.00 -15.74
CA LEU A 111 3.80 2.92 -14.83
C LEU A 111 5.01 2.42 -14.04
N PHE A 112 6.17 2.29 -14.70
CA PHE A 112 7.39 1.80 -14.05
C PHE A 112 7.83 2.72 -12.90
N ILE A 113 7.91 4.04 -13.14
CA ILE A 113 8.26 5.03 -12.12
C ILE A 113 7.20 5.07 -11.01
N ALA A 114 5.92 5.03 -11.36
CA ALA A 114 4.84 4.98 -10.38
C ALA A 114 4.98 3.74 -9.47
N ARG A 115 5.28 2.56 -10.02
CA ARG A 115 5.51 1.33 -9.25
C ARG A 115 6.74 1.41 -8.34
N MET A 116 7.82 2.04 -8.78
CA MET A 116 8.97 2.33 -7.92
C MET A 116 8.55 3.17 -6.71
N MET A 117 7.81 4.25 -6.95
CA MET A 117 7.36 5.16 -5.89
C MET A 117 6.36 4.50 -4.94
N VAL A 118 5.45 3.64 -5.44
CA VAL A 118 4.59 2.80 -4.59
C VAL A 118 5.46 1.91 -3.70
N GLY A 119 6.47 1.23 -4.25
CA GLY A 119 7.39 0.39 -3.47
C GLY A 119 8.12 1.15 -2.37
N VAL A 120 8.60 2.35 -2.66
CA VAL A 120 9.26 3.25 -1.67
C VAL A 120 8.27 3.64 -0.56
N GLY A 121 7.06 4.10 -0.92
CA GLY A 121 6.06 4.53 0.05
C GLY A 121 5.60 3.39 0.96
N GLU A 122 5.26 2.24 0.40
CA GLU A 122 4.79 1.07 1.15
C GLU A 122 5.88 0.46 2.07
N ALA A 123 7.17 0.62 1.74
CA ALA A 123 8.26 0.14 2.57
C ALA A 123 8.28 0.77 3.98
N THR A 124 7.61 1.92 4.18
CA THR A 124 7.47 2.55 5.50
C THR A 124 6.52 1.82 6.44
N LEU A 125 5.51 1.13 5.89
CA LEU A 125 4.35 0.68 6.66
C LEU A 125 4.71 -0.40 7.68
N SER A 126 5.28 -1.52 7.25
CA SER A 126 5.51 -2.67 8.14
C SER A 126 6.49 -2.38 9.29
N PRO A 127 7.67 -1.76 9.08
CA PRO A 127 8.57 -1.47 10.18
C PRO A 127 7.96 -0.47 11.17
N CYS A 128 7.28 0.56 10.69
CA CYS A 128 6.63 1.53 11.57
C CYS A 128 5.44 0.94 12.31
N ALA A 129 4.59 0.14 11.65
CA ALA A 129 3.42 -0.47 12.29
C ALA A 129 3.82 -1.42 13.41
N LEU A 130 4.78 -2.32 13.17
CA LEU A 130 5.27 -3.23 14.21
C LEU A 130 5.95 -2.48 15.36
N SER A 131 6.69 -1.41 15.06
CA SER A 131 7.31 -0.58 16.07
C SER A 131 6.28 0.16 16.93
N ILE A 132 5.23 0.73 16.32
CA ILE A 132 4.11 1.38 17.03
C ILE A 132 3.38 0.37 17.93
N ILE A 133 3.12 -0.85 17.43
CA ILE A 133 2.49 -1.91 18.22
C ILE A 133 3.37 -2.29 19.42
N ASN A 134 4.68 -2.42 19.21
CA ASN A 134 5.61 -2.76 20.28
C ASN A 134 5.67 -1.70 21.39
N ASP A 135 5.52 -0.43 21.04
CA ASP A 135 5.50 0.66 22.03
C ASP A 135 4.15 0.81 22.73
N SER A 136 3.06 0.43 22.05
CA SER A 136 1.70 0.61 22.56
C SER A 136 1.20 -0.52 23.45
N PHE A 137 1.79 -1.72 23.34
CA PHE A 137 1.33 -2.91 24.07
C PHE A 137 2.46 -3.59 24.83
N PRO A 138 2.21 -4.06 26.07
CA PRO A 138 3.18 -4.86 26.83
C PRO A 138 3.52 -6.16 26.09
N ALA A 139 4.73 -6.67 26.28
CA ALA A 139 5.26 -7.82 25.53
C ALA A 139 4.32 -9.03 25.51
N GLU A 140 3.69 -9.33 26.65
CA GLU A 140 2.80 -10.48 26.84
C GLU A 140 1.47 -10.34 26.06
N LYS A 141 1.09 -9.11 25.68
CA LYS A 141 -0.19 -8.80 25.00
C LYS A 141 -0.04 -8.45 23.53
N ARG A 142 1.18 -8.43 22.97
CA ARG A 142 1.45 -8.01 21.56
C ARG A 142 0.92 -8.98 20.51
N GLY A 143 0.73 -10.24 20.85
CA GLY A 143 0.25 -11.24 19.90
C GLY A 143 -1.09 -10.88 19.24
N ARG A 144 -2.06 -10.35 20.01
CA ARG A 144 -3.36 -9.97 19.47
C ARG A 144 -3.30 -8.79 18.47
N PRO A 145 -2.68 -7.63 18.79
CA PRO A 145 -2.60 -6.52 17.86
C PRO A 145 -1.72 -6.84 16.63
N ILE A 146 -0.64 -7.62 16.77
CA ILE A 146 0.14 -8.10 15.62
C ILE A 146 -0.72 -9.02 14.76
N GLY A 147 -1.46 -9.96 15.35
CA GLY A 147 -2.39 -10.84 14.65
C GLY A 147 -3.44 -10.05 13.88
N LEU A 148 -4.06 -9.04 14.49
CA LEU A 148 -5.03 -8.16 13.82
C LEU A 148 -4.39 -7.42 12.65
N TYR A 149 -3.22 -6.81 12.84
CA TYR A 149 -2.50 -6.12 11.77
C TYR A 149 -2.20 -7.05 10.58
N THR A 150 -1.70 -8.25 10.87
CA THR A 150 -1.30 -9.22 9.84
C THR A 150 -2.46 -9.86 9.09
N THR A 151 -3.71 -9.85 9.62
CA THR A 151 -4.89 -10.28 8.87
C THR A 151 -5.12 -9.44 7.61
N GLY A 152 -4.63 -8.20 7.58
CA GLY A 152 -4.62 -7.36 6.37
C GLY A 152 -3.95 -8.03 5.18
N MET A 153 -2.92 -8.87 5.41
CA MET A 153 -2.24 -9.63 4.35
C MET A 153 -3.15 -10.69 3.68
N SER A 154 -4.13 -11.22 4.39
CA SER A 154 -5.09 -12.19 3.82
C SER A 154 -6.32 -11.50 3.25
N ILE A 155 -6.79 -10.45 3.89
CA ILE A 155 -7.98 -9.68 3.48
C ILE A 155 -7.67 -8.86 2.21
N GLY A 156 -6.50 -8.23 2.12
CA GLY A 156 -6.12 -7.37 1.01
C GLY A 156 -6.21 -8.03 -0.37
N PRO A 157 -5.57 -9.19 -0.61
CA PRO A 157 -5.73 -9.92 -1.86
C PRO A 157 -7.19 -10.31 -2.17
N ALA A 158 -7.96 -10.73 -1.17
CA ALA A 158 -9.38 -11.05 -1.37
C ALA A 158 -10.17 -9.82 -1.84
N CYS A 159 -9.95 -8.66 -1.22
CA CYS A 159 -10.55 -7.40 -1.65
C CYS A 159 -10.08 -7.01 -3.06
N ALA A 160 -8.80 -7.20 -3.38
CA ALA A 160 -8.25 -6.91 -4.70
C ALA A 160 -8.90 -7.75 -5.80
N TYR A 161 -9.06 -9.06 -5.57
CA TYR A 161 -9.73 -9.94 -6.53
C TYR A 161 -11.21 -9.56 -6.75
N LEU A 162 -11.93 -9.22 -5.68
CA LEU A 162 -13.33 -8.77 -5.80
C LEU A 162 -13.43 -7.43 -6.53
N ALA A 163 -12.62 -6.45 -6.15
CA ALA A 163 -12.58 -5.14 -6.81
C ALA A 163 -12.12 -5.27 -8.27
N GLY A 164 -11.06 -6.04 -8.53
CA GLY A 164 -10.55 -6.27 -9.88
C GLY A 164 -11.56 -6.97 -10.79
N ALA A 165 -12.30 -7.97 -10.28
CA ALA A 165 -13.37 -8.61 -11.04
C ALA A 165 -14.48 -7.61 -11.38
N ALA A 166 -14.89 -6.73 -10.45
CA ALA A 166 -15.86 -5.70 -10.71
C ALA A 166 -15.38 -4.68 -11.75
N VAL A 167 -14.10 -4.26 -11.66
CA VAL A 167 -13.48 -3.37 -12.66
C VAL A 167 -13.43 -4.05 -14.03
N LEU A 168 -12.98 -5.30 -14.13
CA LEU A 168 -12.89 -6.03 -15.40
C LEU A 168 -14.27 -6.19 -16.06
N THR A 169 -15.32 -6.51 -15.29
CA THR A 169 -16.67 -6.60 -15.85
C THR A 169 -17.15 -5.25 -16.37
N TRP A 170 -16.82 -4.19 -15.67
CA TRP A 170 -17.15 -2.83 -16.09
C TRP A 170 -16.33 -2.40 -17.31
N THR A 171 -15.02 -2.66 -17.34
CA THR A 171 -14.15 -2.30 -18.48
C THR A 171 -14.53 -3.03 -19.76
N ASN A 172 -15.00 -4.29 -19.67
CA ASN A 172 -15.45 -5.05 -20.83
C ASN A 172 -16.77 -4.53 -21.41
N SER A 173 -17.59 -3.83 -20.61
CA SER A 173 -18.87 -3.27 -21.04
C SER A 173 -18.80 -1.78 -21.37
N ALA A 174 -17.79 -1.07 -20.89
CA ALA A 174 -17.58 0.35 -21.11
C ALA A 174 -16.55 0.57 -22.23
N GLY A 175 -16.89 1.37 -23.25
CA GLY A 175 -15.89 1.90 -24.20
C GLY A 175 -15.00 2.95 -23.53
N LEU A 176 -14.24 3.70 -24.34
CA LEU A 176 -13.49 4.86 -23.86
C LEU A 176 -14.42 5.81 -23.09
N ILE A 177 -13.97 6.25 -21.92
CA ILE A 177 -14.74 7.15 -21.06
C ILE A 177 -14.20 8.55 -21.26
N ASN A 178 -15.03 9.42 -21.84
CA ASN A 178 -14.67 10.82 -21.98
C ASN A 178 -14.94 11.57 -20.67
N ILE A 179 -13.85 12.06 -20.05
CA ILE A 179 -13.92 12.92 -18.87
C ILE A 179 -13.66 14.35 -19.34
N PRO A 180 -14.57 15.31 -19.11
CA PRO A 180 -14.49 16.68 -19.67
C PRO A 180 -13.18 17.42 -19.42
N VAL A 181 -12.42 17.03 -18.38
CA VAL A 181 -11.15 17.67 -17.99
C VAL A 181 -9.93 16.85 -18.40
N LEU A 182 -10.07 15.51 -18.51
CA LEU A 182 -8.95 14.57 -18.69
C LEU A 182 -8.91 13.94 -20.07
N GLY A 183 -9.96 14.14 -20.88
CA GLY A 183 -10.07 13.54 -22.23
C GLY A 183 -10.55 12.08 -22.19
N ASP A 184 -10.23 11.34 -23.27
CA ASP A 184 -10.61 9.93 -23.39
C ASP A 184 -9.66 9.07 -22.56
N MET A 185 -10.21 8.40 -21.53
CA MET A 185 -9.48 7.50 -20.65
C MET A 185 -9.89 6.05 -20.89
N ALA A 186 -8.91 5.17 -20.91
CA ALA A 186 -9.17 3.74 -20.89
C ALA A 186 -9.75 3.34 -19.53
N PRO A 187 -10.75 2.42 -19.49
CA PRO A 187 -11.41 2.06 -18.23
C PRO A 187 -10.45 1.57 -17.13
N TRP A 188 -9.33 0.90 -17.48
CA TRP A 188 -8.33 0.45 -16.51
C TRP A 188 -7.65 1.60 -15.77
N GLN A 189 -7.54 2.79 -16.38
CA GLN A 189 -6.94 3.97 -15.78
C GLN A 189 -7.74 4.49 -14.58
N LEU A 190 -9.05 4.27 -14.58
CA LEU A 190 -9.95 4.67 -13.50
C LEU A 190 -9.96 3.69 -12.31
N ALA A 191 -9.23 2.58 -12.41
CA ALA A 191 -9.08 1.63 -11.34
C ALA A 191 -8.00 2.03 -10.30
N PHE A 192 -7.16 3.01 -10.65
CA PHE A 192 -6.11 3.57 -9.82
C PHE A 192 -6.51 4.92 -9.25
#